data_e14964f0161d6f4b6621ef727d5ae1ba
#
_entry.id   e14964f0161d6f4b6621ef727d5ae1ba
#
_cell.length_a   1.000
_cell.length_b   1.000
_cell.length_c   1.000
_cell.angle_alpha   90.00
_cell.angle_beta   90.00
_cell.angle_gamma   90.00
#
_symmetry.space_group_name_H-M   'P 1'
#
loop_
_entity.id
_entity.type
_entity.pdbx_description
1 polymer ?
#
loop_
_entity_poly.entity_id
_entity_poly.type
_entity_poly.pdbx_seq_one_letter_code
_entity_poly.pdbx_strand_id
1 'polypeptide(L)'
;DLNVSATKESIAKVNKIIDSDIKNETIKKDLKQIEFVISGLKEGDTLPKSDLIKADGSKYSLSDLKGKPTLVMFYASWNPRISDSTLPVLKEVVNFYKSKVNFVYVNLDDTKDQFVKTSEAMLKGLPGTNAYAEGGVNSDFAKNYGLYGFKLPGFLILDKDGKIVGHYYVNLGDPEIVSGLNKVSGLKAPEMAPQNPQQMMPGMQQAPAQAQQQAPQVEKKPSK
;
A
#
# COMPACT_ATOMS: atom_id res chain seq x y z
N ASP A 1 -16.24 0.87 -6.74
CA ASP A 1 -15.59 0.13 -5.65
C ASP A 1 -15.39 -1.33 -6.06
N LEU A 2 -14.28 -1.61 -6.76
CA LEU A 2 -13.84 -2.97 -7.01
C LEU A 2 -12.89 -3.40 -5.87
N ASN A 3 -13.40 -3.41 -4.65
CA ASN A 3 -12.77 -4.12 -3.55
C ASN A 3 -13.11 -5.61 -3.71
N VAL A 4 -12.47 -6.27 -4.66
CA VAL A 4 -12.47 -7.72 -4.75
C VAL A 4 -11.46 -8.24 -3.72
N SER A 5 -11.83 -8.21 -2.46
CA SER A 5 -11.12 -9.01 -1.46
C SER A 5 -11.46 -10.47 -1.76
N ALA A 6 -10.57 -11.14 -2.48
CA ALA A 6 -10.67 -12.57 -2.69
C ALA A 6 -10.53 -13.24 -1.32
N THR A 7 -11.61 -13.80 -0.80
CA THR A 7 -11.58 -14.51 0.48
C THR A 7 -10.66 -15.73 0.35
N LYS A 8 -10.04 -16.17 1.45
CA LYS A 8 -9.23 -17.41 1.48
C LYS A 8 -9.97 -18.61 0.88
N GLU A 9 -11.28 -18.64 1.10
CA GLU A 9 -12.15 -19.71 0.56
C GLU A 9 -12.30 -19.62 -0.96
N SER A 10 -12.50 -18.41 -1.52
CA SER A 10 -12.59 -18.19 -2.96
C SER A 10 -11.28 -18.58 -3.66
N ILE A 11 -10.15 -18.18 -3.10
CA ILE A 11 -8.81 -18.52 -3.60
C ILE A 11 -8.61 -20.04 -3.58
N ALA A 12 -8.97 -20.72 -2.49
CA ALA A 12 -8.85 -22.18 -2.38
C ALA A 12 -9.71 -22.92 -3.43
N LYS A 13 -10.93 -22.42 -3.70
CA LYS A 13 -11.81 -22.97 -4.74
C LYS A 13 -11.20 -22.79 -6.14
N VAL A 14 -10.69 -21.62 -6.45
CA VAL A 14 -10.04 -21.34 -7.73
C VAL A 14 -8.81 -22.22 -7.91
N ASN A 15 -7.95 -22.33 -6.91
CA ASN A 15 -6.75 -23.18 -6.97
C ASN A 15 -7.12 -24.67 -7.19
N LYS A 16 -8.17 -25.16 -6.53
CA LYS A 16 -8.65 -26.52 -6.74
C LYS A 16 -9.07 -26.76 -8.20
N ILE A 17 -9.81 -25.84 -8.80
CA ILE A 17 -10.23 -25.92 -10.21
C ILE A 17 -9.00 -25.88 -11.14
N ILE A 18 -8.06 -24.97 -10.90
CA ILE A 18 -6.84 -24.88 -11.70
C ILE A 18 -6.05 -26.19 -11.63
N ASP A 19 -5.93 -26.80 -10.47
CA ASP A 19 -5.13 -28.01 -10.27
C ASP A 19 -5.81 -29.27 -10.82
N SER A 20 -7.15 -29.40 -10.68
CA SER A 20 -7.89 -30.61 -11.07
C SER A 20 -8.37 -30.61 -12.52
N ASP A 21 -8.85 -29.46 -13.01
CA ASP A 21 -9.62 -29.41 -14.27
C ASP A 21 -8.80 -28.89 -15.45
N ILE A 22 -7.75 -28.12 -15.19
CA ILE A 22 -6.88 -27.59 -16.24
C ILE A 22 -5.79 -28.60 -16.59
N LYS A 23 -5.87 -29.17 -17.82
CA LYS A 23 -4.91 -30.17 -18.32
C LYS A 23 -3.69 -29.57 -18.99
N ASN A 24 -3.82 -28.35 -19.55
CA ASN A 24 -2.72 -27.67 -20.24
C ASN A 24 -1.83 -26.96 -19.24
N GLU A 25 -0.56 -27.37 -19.13
CA GLU A 25 0.39 -26.85 -18.14
C GLU A 25 0.72 -25.36 -18.36
N THR A 26 0.73 -24.87 -19.60
CA THR A 26 0.93 -23.45 -19.89
C THR A 26 -0.22 -22.60 -19.34
N ILE A 27 -1.46 -23.01 -19.67
CA ILE A 27 -2.67 -22.32 -19.18
C ILE A 27 -2.73 -22.42 -17.65
N LYS A 28 -2.38 -23.56 -17.08
CA LYS A 28 -2.33 -23.75 -15.62
C LYS A 28 -1.36 -22.76 -14.96
N LYS A 29 -0.16 -22.63 -15.52
CA LYS A 29 0.85 -21.68 -15.04
C LYS A 29 0.37 -20.24 -15.12
N ASP A 30 -0.25 -19.85 -16.22
CA ASP A 30 -0.76 -18.48 -16.43
C ASP A 30 -1.90 -18.18 -15.44
N LEU A 31 -2.82 -19.10 -15.23
CA LEU A 31 -3.90 -18.96 -14.25
C LEU A 31 -3.38 -18.86 -12.81
N LYS A 32 -2.35 -19.63 -12.44
CA LYS A 32 -1.70 -19.51 -11.12
C LYS A 32 -1.00 -18.16 -10.97
N GLN A 33 -0.39 -17.64 -12.02
CA GLN A 33 0.18 -16.31 -12.00
C GLN A 33 -0.89 -15.22 -11.80
N ILE A 34 -2.04 -15.33 -12.46
CA ILE A 34 -3.16 -14.41 -12.28
C ILE A 34 -3.72 -14.50 -10.85
N GLU A 35 -3.88 -15.71 -10.31
CA GLU A 35 -4.31 -15.92 -8.92
C GLU A 35 -3.33 -15.25 -7.95
N PHE A 36 -2.03 -15.43 -8.14
CA PHE A 36 -1.01 -14.81 -7.32
C PHE A 36 -1.03 -13.27 -7.40
N VAL A 37 -1.31 -12.71 -8.59
CA VAL A 37 -1.53 -11.26 -8.75
C VAL A 37 -2.64 -10.75 -7.84
N ILE A 38 -3.71 -11.52 -7.70
CA ILE A 38 -4.87 -11.14 -6.91
C ILE A 38 -4.60 -11.37 -5.42
N SER A 39 -4.08 -12.53 -5.07
CA SER A 39 -3.88 -12.95 -3.67
C SER A 39 -2.65 -12.32 -3.03
N GLY A 40 -1.57 -12.11 -3.77
CA GLY A 40 -0.29 -11.62 -3.25
C GLY A 40 0.39 -12.57 -2.27
N LEU A 41 1.43 -12.06 -1.61
CA LEU A 41 2.12 -12.74 -0.53
C LEU A 41 1.24 -12.82 0.72
N LYS A 42 1.31 -13.94 1.44
CA LYS A 42 0.48 -14.22 2.62
C LYS A 42 1.35 -14.47 3.85
N GLU A 43 0.73 -14.37 5.02
CA GLU A 43 1.36 -14.77 6.28
C GLU A 43 1.86 -16.22 6.17
N GLY A 44 3.11 -16.44 6.53
CA GLY A 44 3.79 -17.73 6.48
C GLY A 44 4.45 -18.07 5.15
N ASP A 45 4.25 -17.30 4.08
CA ASP A 45 4.98 -17.48 2.84
C ASP A 45 6.47 -17.18 3.03
N THR A 46 7.31 -17.87 2.24
CA THR A 46 8.73 -17.55 2.15
C THR A 46 8.92 -16.29 1.31
N LEU A 47 9.81 -15.40 1.75
CA LEU A 47 10.18 -14.23 0.97
C LEU A 47 10.73 -14.65 -0.40
N PRO A 48 10.18 -14.12 -1.50
CA PRO A 48 10.75 -14.31 -2.82
C PRO A 48 12.16 -13.73 -2.91
N LYS A 49 12.93 -14.21 -3.87
CA LYS A 49 14.23 -13.59 -4.19
C LYS A 49 14.04 -12.12 -4.49
N SER A 50 14.89 -11.28 -3.92
CA SER A 50 14.86 -9.83 -4.08
C SER A 50 16.22 -9.32 -4.52
N ASP A 51 16.36 -8.99 -5.80
CA ASP A 51 17.53 -8.32 -6.35
C ASP A 51 17.21 -6.82 -6.41
N LEU A 52 17.65 -6.09 -5.39
CA LEU A 52 17.45 -4.64 -5.26
C LEU A 52 18.81 -3.96 -5.26
N ILE A 53 18.82 -2.66 -5.59
CA ILE A 53 20.02 -1.82 -5.52
C ILE A 53 19.74 -0.57 -4.70
N LYS A 54 20.75 -0.07 -4.00
CA LYS A 54 20.72 1.23 -3.33
C LYS A 54 21.14 2.36 -4.27
N ALA A 55 21.02 3.60 -3.83
CA ALA A 55 21.42 4.78 -4.61
C ALA A 55 22.90 4.74 -5.01
N ASP A 56 23.78 4.21 -4.14
CA ASP A 56 25.22 4.02 -4.40
C ASP A 56 25.54 2.85 -5.34
N GLY A 57 24.52 2.09 -5.78
CA GLY A 57 24.67 0.91 -6.64
C GLY A 57 24.95 -0.38 -5.89
N SER A 58 25.10 -0.37 -4.58
CA SER A 58 25.29 -1.60 -3.81
C SER A 58 24.04 -2.47 -3.83
N LYS A 59 24.24 -3.79 -3.85
CA LYS A 59 23.16 -4.78 -3.82
C LYS A 59 22.46 -4.78 -2.47
N TYR A 60 21.16 -5.05 -2.50
CA TYR A 60 20.33 -5.17 -1.31
C TYR A 60 19.31 -6.30 -1.46
N SER A 61 19.04 -7.02 -0.39
CA SER A 61 18.04 -8.08 -0.39
C SER A 61 17.15 -8.02 0.85
N LEU A 62 15.85 -8.21 0.65
CA LEU A 62 14.89 -8.30 1.77
C LEU A 62 15.07 -9.61 2.56
N SER A 63 15.62 -10.66 1.96
CA SER A 63 15.88 -11.94 2.64
C SER A 63 16.93 -11.84 3.76
N ASP A 64 17.72 -10.77 3.77
CA ASP A 64 18.76 -10.54 4.77
C ASP A 64 18.24 -9.80 6.01
N LEU A 65 16.96 -9.41 6.01
CA LEU A 65 16.32 -8.68 7.09
C LEU A 65 15.98 -9.60 8.27
N LYS A 66 16.89 -9.65 9.26
CA LYS A 66 16.73 -10.43 10.50
C LYS A 66 17.09 -9.60 11.71
N GLY A 67 16.73 -10.09 12.88
CA GLY A 67 17.07 -9.51 14.18
C GLY A 67 16.09 -8.45 14.68
N LYS A 68 15.41 -7.73 13.81
CA LYS A 68 14.41 -6.71 14.15
C LYS A 68 13.25 -6.75 13.18
N PRO A 69 12.00 -6.65 13.66
CA PRO A 69 10.85 -6.54 12.77
C PRO A 69 11.00 -5.41 11.76
N THR A 70 10.47 -5.58 10.58
CA THR A 70 10.65 -4.60 9.49
C THR A 70 9.31 -4.30 8.81
N LEU A 71 9.03 -3.01 8.61
CA LEU A 71 8.00 -2.55 7.68
C LEU A 71 8.67 -2.22 6.34
N VAL A 72 8.27 -2.91 5.28
CA VAL A 72 8.67 -2.60 3.91
C VAL A 72 7.52 -1.87 3.22
N MET A 73 7.80 -0.70 2.64
CA MET A 73 6.88 0.04 1.79
C MET A 73 7.31 -0.09 0.33
N PHE A 74 6.42 -0.55 -0.51
CA PHE A 74 6.58 -0.54 -1.97
C PHE A 74 5.87 0.66 -2.55
N TYR A 75 6.56 1.47 -3.34
CA TYR A 75 6.00 2.72 -3.87
C TYR A 75 6.57 3.09 -5.24
N ALA A 76 5.82 3.91 -5.96
CA ALA A 76 6.29 4.58 -7.17
C ALA A 76 5.87 6.06 -7.12
N SER A 77 6.75 6.96 -7.53
CA SER A 77 6.55 8.42 -7.39
C SER A 77 5.36 8.96 -8.19
N TRP A 78 5.02 8.30 -9.28
CA TRP A 78 3.89 8.67 -10.13
C TRP A 78 2.53 8.29 -9.54
N ASN A 79 2.48 7.53 -8.43
CA ASN A 79 1.21 7.16 -7.80
C ASN A 79 0.79 8.27 -6.81
N PRO A 80 -0.33 8.98 -7.05
CA PRO A 80 -0.75 10.10 -6.21
C PRO A 80 -1.07 9.70 -4.77
N ARG A 81 -1.42 8.43 -4.51
CA ARG A 81 -1.67 7.94 -3.13
C ARG A 81 -0.43 8.08 -2.22
N ILE A 82 0.77 8.15 -2.80
CA ILE A 82 2.00 8.35 -2.02
C ILE A 82 1.99 9.74 -1.39
N SER A 83 1.83 10.80 -2.19
CA SER A 83 1.82 12.19 -1.71
C SER A 83 0.59 12.51 -0.88
N ASP A 84 -0.58 12.05 -1.33
CA ASP A 84 -1.87 12.51 -0.81
C ASP A 84 -2.28 11.82 0.49
N SER A 85 -1.92 10.54 0.68
CA SER A 85 -2.35 9.78 1.85
C SER A 85 -1.24 9.08 2.62
N THR A 86 -0.16 8.65 1.96
CA THR A 86 0.87 7.84 2.61
C THR A 86 1.91 8.69 3.35
N LEU A 87 2.52 9.66 2.68
CA LEU A 87 3.58 10.48 3.28
C LEU A 87 3.14 11.27 4.51
N PRO A 88 1.93 11.85 4.57
CA PRO A 88 1.47 12.53 5.78
C PRO A 88 1.49 11.64 7.03
N VAL A 89 1.09 10.37 6.86
CA VAL A 89 1.00 9.39 7.95
C VAL A 89 2.35 8.70 8.21
N LEU A 90 3.20 8.57 7.19
CA LEU A 90 4.46 7.82 7.27
C LEU A 90 5.38 8.36 8.36
N LYS A 91 5.50 9.66 8.52
CA LYS A 91 6.34 10.28 9.56
C LYS A 91 5.87 9.91 10.96
N GLU A 92 4.57 9.89 11.19
CA GLU A 92 3.99 9.54 12.49
C GLU A 92 4.24 8.06 12.81
N VAL A 93 3.95 7.16 11.85
CA VAL A 93 4.20 5.73 11.97
C VAL A 93 5.68 5.45 12.23
N VAL A 94 6.56 6.03 11.44
CA VAL A 94 8.01 5.86 11.61
C VAL A 94 8.47 6.37 12.97
N ASN A 95 8.06 7.56 13.38
CA ASN A 95 8.45 8.13 14.68
C ASN A 95 7.99 7.29 15.85
N PHE A 96 6.80 6.69 15.77
CA PHE A 96 6.28 5.84 16.83
C PHE A 96 7.03 4.51 16.93
N TYR A 97 7.27 3.84 15.79
CA TYR A 97 7.81 2.48 15.79
C TYR A 97 9.34 2.37 15.65
N LYS A 98 10.08 3.43 15.29
CA LYS A 98 11.51 3.39 14.95
C LYS A 98 12.42 2.72 15.98
N SER A 99 12.05 2.73 17.27
CA SER A 99 12.82 2.05 18.32
C SER A 99 12.74 0.53 18.23
N LYS A 100 11.64 -0.03 17.70
CA LYS A 100 11.33 -1.46 17.66
C LYS A 100 11.22 -2.05 16.26
N VAL A 101 11.04 -1.22 15.23
CA VAL A 101 10.81 -1.63 13.84
C VAL A 101 11.84 -0.98 12.93
N ASN A 102 12.39 -1.72 11.99
CA ASN A 102 13.16 -1.20 10.86
C ASN A 102 12.22 -0.79 9.73
N PHE A 103 12.69 0.13 8.88
CA PHE A 103 11.94 0.60 7.72
C PHE A 103 12.75 0.41 6.44
N VAL A 104 12.10 -0.11 5.41
CA VAL A 104 12.67 -0.26 4.07
C VAL A 104 11.69 0.31 3.07
N TYR A 105 12.17 1.17 2.19
CA TYR A 105 11.38 1.82 1.15
C TYR A 105 11.88 1.32 -0.20
N VAL A 106 11.08 0.49 -0.87
CA VAL A 106 11.41 -0.08 -2.18
C VAL A 106 10.69 0.72 -3.25
N ASN A 107 11.46 1.40 -4.05
CA ASN A 107 10.98 2.20 -5.17
C ASN A 107 10.80 1.34 -6.42
N LEU A 108 9.69 1.57 -7.13
CA LEU A 108 9.30 0.90 -8.37
C LEU A 108 9.07 1.91 -9.51
N ASP A 109 9.78 3.02 -9.51
CA ASP A 109 9.82 3.93 -10.66
C ASP A 109 10.55 3.27 -11.85
N ASP A 110 10.36 3.80 -13.04
CA ASP A 110 10.88 3.19 -14.26
C ASP A 110 12.42 3.25 -14.36
N THR A 111 13.03 4.26 -13.73
CA THR A 111 14.49 4.49 -13.82
C THR A 111 15.14 4.74 -12.47
N LYS A 112 16.44 4.40 -12.38
CA LYS A 112 17.26 4.69 -11.21
C LYS A 112 17.34 6.19 -10.89
N ASP A 113 17.38 7.04 -11.90
CA ASP A 113 17.42 8.50 -11.72
C ASP A 113 16.13 9.02 -11.05
N GLN A 114 14.97 8.49 -11.44
CA GLN A 114 13.71 8.79 -10.77
C GLN A 114 13.75 8.32 -9.31
N PHE A 115 14.22 7.10 -9.05
CA PHE A 115 14.38 6.60 -7.69
C PHE A 115 15.24 7.52 -6.82
N VAL A 116 16.42 7.93 -7.30
CA VAL A 116 17.31 8.81 -6.52
C VAL A 116 16.62 10.13 -6.20
N LYS A 117 16.08 10.80 -7.23
CA LYS A 117 15.35 12.08 -7.05
C LYS A 117 14.16 11.96 -6.10
N THR A 118 13.39 10.89 -6.26
CA THR A 118 12.18 10.66 -5.46
C THR A 118 12.51 10.36 -4.01
N SER A 119 13.49 9.50 -3.75
CA SER A 119 13.90 9.18 -2.38
C SER A 119 14.45 10.40 -1.63
N GLU A 120 15.22 11.24 -2.30
CA GLU A 120 15.71 12.50 -1.74
C GLU A 120 14.58 13.51 -1.46
N ALA A 121 13.61 13.62 -2.34
CA ALA A 121 12.51 14.56 -2.20
C ALA A 121 11.46 14.13 -1.17
N MET A 122 11.04 12.86 -1.22
CA MET A 122 9.89 12.37 -0.44
C MET A 122 10.28 11.77 0.90
N LEU A 123 11.44 11.11 1.01
CA LEU A 123 11.84 10.34 2.20
C LEU A 123 12.98 10.99 2.99
N LYS A 124 13.35 12.22 2.63
CA LYS A 124 14.40 12.97 3.33
C LYS A 124 14.14 13.07 4.84
N GLY A 125 15.13 12.65 5.60
CA GLY A 125 15.06 12.70 7.07
C GLY A 125 14.26 11.58 7.73
N LEU A 126 13.68 10.67 6.96
CA LEU A 126 13.09 9.46 7.51
C LEU A 126 14.17 8.38 7.72
N PRO A 127 14.23 7.74 8.89
CA PRO A 127 15.09 6.59 9.11
C PRO A 127 14.64 5.42 8.25
N GLY A 128 15.60 4.63 7.74
CA GLY A 128 15.32 3.45 6.96
C GLY A 128 16.28 3.28 5.80
N THR A 129 16.06 2.25 5.01
CA THR A 129 16.85 1.93 3.82
C THR A 129 16.03 2.19 2.58
N ASN A 130 16.56 3.01 1.66
CA ASN A 130 15.98 3.21 0.33
C ASN A 130 16.61 2.21 -0.64
N ALA A 131 15.79 1.47 -1.37
CA ALA A 131 16.21 0.51 -2.38
C ALA A 131 15.36 0.63 -3.64
N TYR A 132 15.88 0.21 -4.76
CA TYR A 132 15.26 0.29 -6.07
C TYR A 132 15.16 -1.10 -6.71
N ALA A 133 14.00 -1.42 -7.23
CA ALA A 133 13.79 -2.59 -8.07
C ALA A 133 14.02 -2.19 -9.54
N GLU A 134 15.14 -2.62 -10.11
CA GLU A 134 15.51 -2.30 -11.49
C GLU A 134 14.45 -2.78 -12.48
N GLY A 135 13.92 -1.88 -13.31
CA GLY A 135 12.78 -2.13 -14.18
C GLY A 135 11.42 -1.80 -13.56
N GLY A 136 11.40 -1.28 -12.32
CA GLY A 136 10.20 -0.74 -11.67
C GLY A 136 9.07 -1.76 -11.53
N VAL A 137 7.86 -1.33 -11.84
CA VAL A 137 6.64 -2.20 -11.77
C VAL A 137 6.66 -3.35 -12.77
N ASN A 138 7.53 -3.32 -13.78
CA ASN A 138 7.69 -4.40 -14.76
C ASN A 138 8.82 -5.37 -14.42
N SER A 139 9.55 -5.12 -13.32
CA SER A 139 10.67 -5.94 -12.87
C SER A 139 10.24 -7.35 -12.45
N ASP A 140 11.18 -8.28 -12.47
CA ASP A 140 10.95 -9.62 -11.91
C ASP A 140 10.71 -9.55 -10.39
N PHE A 141 11.32 -8.58 -9.72
CA PHE A 141 11.01 -8.29 -8.32
C PHE A 141 9.52 -8.00 -8.12
N ALA A 142 8.96 -7.05 -8.89
CA ALA A 142 7.56 -6.68 -8.78
C ALA A 142 6.63 -7.87 -9.06
N LYS A 143 6.93 -8.68 -10.08
CA LYS A 143 6.18 -9.90 -10.40
C LYS A 143 6.22 -10.92 -9.25
N ASN A 144 7.41 -11.17 -8.68
CA ASN A 144 7.60 -12.14 -7.60
C ASN A 144 6.92 -11.70 -6.29
N TYR A 145 6.75 -10.39 -6.10
CA TYR A 145 6.05 -9.84 -4.93
C TYR A 145 4.57 -9.54 -5.20
N GLY A 146 4.06 -9.84 -6.40
CA GLY A 146 2.67 -9.58 -6.79
C GLY A 146 2.32 -8.09 -6.82
N LEU A 147 3.31 -7.23 -7.11
CA LEU A 147 3.17 -5.78 -7.11
C LEU A 147 2.82 -5.30 -8.52
N TYR A 148 1.67 -4.69 -8.63
CA TYR A 148 1.20 -4.03 -9.86
C TYR A 148 0.89 -2.58 -9.54
N GLY A 149 0.87 -1.71 -10.55
CA GLY A 149 0.68 -0.28 -10.35
C GLY A 149 -0.54 0.08 -9.50
N PHE A 150 -1.64 -0.65 -9.64
CA PHE A 150 -2.84 -0.45 -8.84
C PHE A 150 -2.74 -0.96 -7.38
N LYS A 151 -1.71 -1.75 -7.05
CA LYS A 151 -1.42 -2.24 -5.71
C LYS A 151 -0.36 -1.39 -4.98
N LEU A 152 -0.05 -0.21 -5.49
CA LEU A 152 0.85 0.72 -4.83
C LEU A 152 0.06 1.86 -4.15
N PRO A 153 0.50 2.34 -2.98
CA PRO A 153 1.54 1.75 -2.16
C PRO A 153 1.15 0.38 -1.60
N GLY A 154 2.14 -0.51 -1.49
CA GLY A 154 1.99 -1.80 -0.82
C GLY A 154 2.86 -1.85 0.44
N PHE A 155 2.46 -2.62 1.44
CA PHE A 155 3.17 -2.75 2.70
C PHE A 155 3.36 -4.20 3.09
N LEU A 156 4.59 -4.57 3.43
CA LEU A 156 4.95 -5.90 3.91
C LEU A 156 5.50 -5.78 5.33
N ILE A 157 4.94 -6.55 6.26
CA ILE A 157 5.45 -6.63 7.64
C ILE A 157 6.18 -7.95 7.81
N LEU A 158 7.44 -7.86 8.24
CA LEU A 158 8.27 -9.00 8.60
C LEU A 158 8.49 -9.02 10.11
N ASP A 159 8.50 -10.22 10.69
CA ASP A 159 8.94 -10.40 12.07
C ASP A 159 10.48 -10.33 12.21
N LYS A 160 10.99 -10.51 13.43
CA LYS A 160 12.43 -10.50 13.71
C LYS A 160 13.23 -11.62 13.02
N ASP A 161 12.56 -12.66 12.59
CA ASP A 161 13.15 -13.83 11.89
C ASP A 161 13.06 -13.69 10.36
N GLY A 162 12.50 -12.57 9.88
CA GLY A 162 12.29 -12.28 8.45
C GLY A 162 11.09 -13.02 7.84
N LYS A 163 10.18 -13.52 8.66
CA LYS A 163 8.95 -14.18 8.19
C LYS A 163 7.85 -13.16 7.92
N ILE A 164 7.04 -13.41 6.90
CA ILE A 164 5.91 -12.57 6.53
C ILE A 164 4.82 -12.67 7.59
N VAL A 165 4.48 -11.54 8.19
CA VAL A 165 3.34 -11.37 9.11
C VAL A 165 2.10 -10.89 8.37
N GLY A 166 2.29 -10.07 7.34
CA GLY A 166 1.21 -9.62 6.49
C GLY A 166 1.69 -8.80 5.31
N HIS A 167 0.88 -8.75 4.26
CA HIS A 167 1.10 -7.96 3.05
C HIS A 167 -0.18 -7.21 2.74
N TYR A 168 -0.11 -5.88 2.67
CA TYR A 168 -1.26 -4.99 2.65
C TYR A 168 -1.20 -4.01 1.49
N TYR A 169 -2.37 -3.67 0.93
CA TYR A 169 -2.54 -2.70 -0.16
C TYR A 169 -3.54 -1.59 0.22
N VAL A 170 -3.57 -1.27 1.49
CA VAL A 170 -4.45 -0.29 2.12
C VAL A 170 -3.67 0.97 2.51
N ASN A 171 -4.32 1.97 3.08
CA ASN A 171 -3.63 3.14 3.60
C ASN A 171 -2.77 2.79 4.80
N LEU A 172 -1.63 3.46 4.97
CA LEU A 172 -0.65 3.15 6.03
C LEU A 172 -1.23 3.26 7.46
N GLY A 173 -2.21 4.12 7.67
CA GLY A 173 -2.92 4.25 8.96
C GLY A 173 -4.06 3.24 9.16
N ASP A 174 -4.24 2.29 8.26
CA ASP A 174 -5.29 1.29 8.35
C ASP A 174 -5.10 0.42 9.61
N PRO A 175 -6.19 0.09 10.33
CA PRO A 175 -6.14 -0.75 11.52
C PRO A 175 -5.43 -2.09 11.34
N GLU A 176 -5.49 -2.71 10.15
CA GLU A 176 -4.80 -3.97 9.87
C GLU A 176 -3.27 -3.82 9.91
N ILE A 177 -2.73 -2.76 9.30
CA ILE A 177 -1.28 -2.49 9.34
C ILE A 177 -0.84 -2.12 10.76
N VAL A 178 -1.61 -1.26 11.44
CA VAL A 178 -1.31 -0.84 12.82
C VAL A 178 -1.33 -2.05 13.75
N SER A 179 -2.31 -2.94 13.62
CA SER A 179 -2.38 -4.19 14.40
C SER A 179 -1.18 -5.09 14.13
N GLY A 180 -0.79 -5.26 12.86
CA GLY A 180 0.40 -6.02 12.48
C GLY A 180 1.69 -5.45 13.08
N LEU A 181 1.87 -4.12 13.01
CA LEU A 181 3.01 -3.44 13.61
C LEU A 181 3.03 -3.55 15.14
N ASN A 182 1.88 -3.41 15.80
CA ASN A 182 1.74 -3.60 17.24
C ASN A 182 2.15 -5.04 17.64
N LYS A 183 1.67 -6.05 16.91
CA LYS A 183 1.99 -7.47 17.14
C LYS A 183 3.50 -7.73 17.09
N VAL A 184 4.21 -7.23 16.09
CA VAL A 184 5.65 -7.52 15.91
C VAL A 184 6.54 -6.65 16.78
N SER A 185 6.13 -5.43 17.12
CA SER A 185 6.93 -4.48 17.90
C SER A 185 6.73 -4.61 19.42
N GLY A 186 5.61 -5.19 19.86
CA GLY A 186 5.17 -5.18 21.24
C GLY A 186 4.70 -3.80 21.74
N LEU A 187 4.59 -2.81 20.85
CA LEU A 187 4.05 -1.49 21.15
C LEU A 187 2.52 -1.49 20.91
N LYS A 188 1.84 -0.52 21.49
CA LYS A 188 0.42 -0.27 21.24
C LYS A 188 0.27 1.17 20.75
N ALA A 189 0.18 1.35 19.44
CA ALA A 189 -0.20 2.64 18.89
C ALA A 189 -1.64 2.97 19.29
N PRO A 190 -1.94 4.25 19.61
CA PRO A 190 -3.32 4.68 19.76
C PRO A 190 -4.07 4.42 18.43
N GLU A 191 -5.34 4.06 18.54
CA GLU A 191 -6.19 3.97 17.34
C GLU A 191 -6.14 5.32 16.62
N MET A 192 -5.62 5.31 15.41
CA MET A 192 -5.65 6.50 14.57
C MET A 192 -7.11 6.73 14.19
N ALA A 193 -7.66 7.86 14.61
CA ALA A 193 -9.03 8.20 14.25
C ALA A 193 -9.18 8.16 12.73
N PRO A 194 -10.28 7.58 12.18
CA PRO A 194 -10.48 7.54 10.74
C PRO A 194 -10.38 8.97 10.21
N GLN A 195 -9.44 9.21 9.31
CA GLN A 195 -9.28 10.53 8.68
C GLN A 195 -10.54 10.79 7.85
N ASN A 196 -11.41 11.63 8.38
CA ASN A 196 -12.61 12.06 7.69
C ASN A 196 -12.17 12.91 6.47
N PRO A 197 -12.47 12.51 5.23
CA PRO A 197 -12.08 13.26 4.04
C PRO A 197 -12.57 14.71 4.02
N GLN A 198 -13.58 15.03 4.86
CA GLN A 198 -14.14 16.37 4.98
C GLN A 198 -13.30 17.34 5.82
N GLN A 199 -12.28 16.88 6.56
CA GLN A 199 -11.40 17.74 7.35
C GLN A 199 -10.16 18.23 6.61
N MET A 200 -9.93 17.80 5.37
CA MET A 200 -8.79 18.24 4.56
C MET A 200 -9.03 19.49 3.71
N MET A 201 -10.13 20.21 3.89
CA MET A 201 -10.34 21.52 3.27
C MET A 201 -10.29 22.64 4.32
N PRO A 202 -9.14 23.27 4.62
CA PRO A 202 -9.11 24.52 5.36
C PRO A 202 -9.57 25.61 4.39
N GLY A 203 -10.79 26.11 4.54
CA GLY A 203 -11.19 27.34 3.89
C GLY A 203 -12.55 27.44 3.21
N MET A 204 -13.41 26.42 3.23
CA MET A 204 -14.81 26.66 2.91
C MET A 204 -15.62 26.92 4.18
N GLN A 205 -15.71 28.18 4.58
CA GLN A 205 -16.70 28.65 5.53
C GLN A 205 -18.09 28.26 5.02
N GLN A 206 -18.80 27.48 5.84
CA GLN A 206 -20.22 27.23 5.64
C GLN A 206 -20.93 28.57 5.59
N ALA A 207 -21.49 28.91 4.44
CA ALA A 207 -22.48 29.97 4.35
C ALA A 207 -23.69 29.55 5.20
N PRO A 208 -24.24 30.47 6.04
CA PRO A 208 -25.38 30.13 6.88
C PRO A 208 -26.60 29.86 6.01
N ALA A 209 -27.24 28.72 6.25
CA ALA A 209 -28.53 28.34 5.67
C ALA A 209 -29.63 29.27 6.23
N GLN A 210 -29.80 30.45 5.61
CA GLN A 210 -30.96 31.30 5.79
C GLN A 210 -31.26 32.03 4.48
N ALA A 211 -32.16 31.53 3.71
CA ALA A 211 -33.11 32.24 2.83
C ALA A 211 -33.87 31.27 1.90
N GLN A 212 -34.70 30.45 2.49
CA GLN A 212 -35.85 29.87 1.78
C GLN A 212 -37.11 30.40 2.47
N GLN A 213 -37.57 31.57 2.06
CA GLN A 213 -38.98 31.98 2.19
C GLN A 213 -39.22 33.15 1.26
N GLN A 214 -40.24 32.95 0.45
CA GLN A 214 -41.05 33.89 -0.32
C GLN A 214 -40.85 33.87 -1.84
N ALA A 215 -41.61 32.94 -2.45
CA ALA A 215 -42.06 33.09 -3.82
C ALA A 215 -43.20 34.10 -3.88
N PRO A 216 -43.27 35.05 -4.83
CA PRO A 216 -44.36 35.97 -4.95
C PRO A 216 -45.62 35.27 -5.54
N GLN A 217 -46.77 35.48 -4.88
CA GLN A 217 -48.09 35.09 -5.39
C GLN A 217 -48.43 35.92 -6.62
N VAL A 218 -48.74 35.26 -7.71
CA VAL A 218 -49.27 35.89 -8.94
C VAL A 218 -50.79 36.10 -8.71
N GLU A 219 -51.17 37.35 -8.56
CA GLU A 219 -52.60 37.76 -8.61
C GLU A 219 -53.22 37.49 -10.00
N LYS A 220 -54.26 36.69 -10.05
CA LYS A 220 -55.13 36.55 -11.25
C LYS A 220 -56.12 37.71 -11.26
N LYS A 221 -56.03 38.61 -12.26
CA LYS A 221 -57.09 39.56 -12.63
C LYS A 221 -58.19 38.85 -13.39
N PRO A 222 -59.48 39.16 -13.08
CA PRO A 222 -60.60 38.61 -13.83
C PRO A 222 -60.82 39.39 -15.14
N SER A 223 -61.09 38.62 -16.20
CA SER A 223 -61.50 39.13 -17.53
C SER A 223 -62.94 39.58 -17.51
N LYS A 224 -63.17 40.75 -18.10
CA LYS A 224 -64.45 41.16 -18.70
C LYS A 224 -64.36 40.92 -20.19
#